data_1c99b0d367b64c9474bd2df73aec462f
#
_entry.id   1c99b0d367b64c9474bd2df73aec462f
#
_cell.length_a   1.000
_cell.length_b   1.000
_cell.length_c   1.000
_cell.angle_alpha   90.00
_cell.angle_beta   90.00
_cell.angle_gamma   90.00
#
_symmetry.space_group_name_H-M   'P 1'
#
loop_
_entity.id
_entity.type
_entity.pdbx_description
1 polymer ?
#
loop_
_entity_poly.entity_id
_entity_poly.type
_entity_poly.pdbx_seq_one_letter_code
_entity_poly.pdbx_strand_id
1 'polypeptide(L)'
;MTESDDFIELKIVSDEDIEFLYEMLQERDNTVNVNHKSLPTFEEHEKFVKNNPYDVWYIILKNSQKIGHINLDGFEIGWFIKKKYQGFGFVVEAFKKLKQTHHRPKYQGKINPNNINGKIFLEKLNFKLKER
;
A
#
# COMPACT_ATOMS: atom_id res chain seq x y z
N MET A 1 4.07 -17.55 22.44
CA MET A 1 4.20 -17.21 21.99
C MET A 1 4.25 -16.53 21.63
N THR A 2 4.34 -16.46 21.25
CA THR A 2 4.49 -15.91 20.80
C THR A 2 4.46 -15.16 20.21
N GLU A 3 4.96 -14.84 20.51
CA GLU A 3 5.22 -14.00 19.87
C GLU A 3 4.50 -13.73 18.81
N SER A 4 4.58 -12.96 18.36
CA SER A 4 3.77 -12.70 17.24
C SER A 4 3.80 -13.83 16.27
N ASP A 5 2.70 -14.41 16.03
CA ASP A 5 2.57 -15.41 14.99
C ASP A 5 2.27 -14.76 13.64
N ASP A 6 2.25 -13.44 13.59
CA ASP A 6 1.95 -12.73 12.35
C ASP A 6 3.15 -12.75 11.43
N PHE A 7 2.98 -13.36 10.28
CA PHE A 7 4.03 -13.52 9.31
C PHE A 7 3.70 -12.66 8.08
N ILE A 8 4.48 -11.63 7.88
CA ILE A 8 4.25 -10.69 6.78
C ILE A 8 5.17 -11.01 5.62
N GLU A 9 4.59 -11.15 4.44
CA GLU A 9 5.34 -11.41 3.22
C GLU A 9 4.92 -10.43 2.15
N LEU A 10 5.77 -10.25 1.15
CA LEU A 10 5.45 -9.45 -0.02
C LEU A 10 5.44 -10.37 -1.24
N LYS A 11 4.39 -10.25 -2.05
CA LYS A 11 4.23 -11.03 -3.27
C LYS A 11 4.07 -10.05 -4.42
N ILE A 12 4.85 -10.24 -5.49
CA ILE A 12 4.73 -9.35 -6.65
C ILE A 12 3.32 -9.45 -7.21
N VAL A 13 2.73 -8.29 -7.51
CA VAL A 13 1.40 -8.22 -8.10
C VAL A 13 1.38 -8.95 -9.43
N SER A 14 0.34 -9.74 -9.67
CA SER A 14 0.15 -10.45 -10.91
C SER A 14 -1.32 -10.35 -11.30
N ASP A 15 -1.66 -10.97 -12.44
CA ASP A 15 -3.04 -10.88 -12.94
C ASP A 15 -4.04 -11.47 -11.96
N GLU A 16 -3.64 -12.45 -11.17
CA GLU A 16 -4.57 -13.05 -10.21
C GLU A 16 -4.93 -12.10 -9.07
N ASP A 17 -4.24 -10.97 -8.95
CA ASP A 17 -4.48 -10.02 -7.88
C ASP A 17 -5.38 -8.87 -8.29
N ILE A 18 -5.82 -8.84 -9.55
CA ILE A 18 -6.57 -7.70 -10.07
C ILE A 18 -7.87 -7.48 -9.31
N GLU A 19 -8.60 -8.55 -9.02
CA GLU A 19 -9.85 -8.44 -8.30
C GLU A 19 -9.63 -7.92 -6.88
N PHE A 20 -8.62 -8.46 -6.21
CA PHE A 20 -8.30 -8.03 -4.86
C PHE A 20 -7.96 -6.54 -4.83
N LEU A 21 -7.14 -6.11 -5.78
CA LEU A 21 -6.75 -4.69 -5.84
C LEU A 21 -7.96 -3.80 -6.12
N TYR A 22 -8.92 -4.29 -6.90
CA TYR A 22 -10.13 -3.53 -7.15
C TYR A 22 -10.98 -3.40 -5.88
N GLU A 23 -11.09 -4.48 -5.11
CA GLU A 23 -11.76 -4.42 -3.81
C GLU A 23 -11.11 -3.38 -2.92
N MET A 24 -9.78 -3.32 -2.94
CA MET A 24 -9.05 -2.34 -2.14
C MET A 24 -9.37 -0.92 -2.57
N LEU A 25 -9.49 -0.69 -3.88
CA LEU A 25 -9.88 0.63 -4.37
C LEU A 25 -11.25 1.02 -3.86
N GLN A 26 -12.19 0.09 -3.88
CA GLN A 26 -13.54 0.37 -3.42
C GLN A 26 -13.55 0.72 -1.94
N GLU A 27 -12.80 -0.02 -1.14
CA GLU A 27 -12.71 0.25 0.29
C GLU A 27 -12.03 1.59 0.55
N ARG A 28 -10.94 1.86 -0.16
CA ARG A 28 -10.18 3.09 -0.01
C ARG A 28 -11.01 4.32 -0.37
N ASP A 29 -11.82 4.19 -1.41
CA ASP A 29 -12.63 5.30 -1.90
C ASP A 29 -13.52 5.86 -0.80
N ASN A 30 -14.01 4.98 0.07
CA ASN A 30 -14.91 5.39 1.13
C ASN A 30 -14.21 6.00 2.32
N THR A 31 -12.87 5.83 2.43
CA THR A 31 -12.17 6.23 3.63
C THR A 31 -11.17 7.37 3.42
N VAL A 32 -10.48 7.38 2.30
CA VAL A 32 -9.38 8.35 2.11
C VAL A 32 -9.54 9.19 0.87
N ASN A 33 -10.44 8.86 0.01
CA ASN A 33 -10.63 9.62 -1.23
C ASN A 33 -11.46 10.86 -0.94
N VAL A 34 -10.84 12.02 -1.11
CA VAL A 34 -11.52 13.29 -0.87
C VAL A 34 -11.75 14.06 -2.15
N ASN A 35 -11.38 13.49 -3.29
CA ASN A 35 -11.49 14.20 -4.56
C ASN A 35 -12.80 13.92 -5.28
N HIS A 36 -13.59 13.03 -4.76
CA HIS A 36 -14.89 12.67 -5.33
C HIS A 36 -14.80 12.19 -6.77
N LYS A 37 -13.64 11.70 -7.14
CA LYS A 37 -13.50 11.11 -8.46
C LYS A 37 -14.22 9.78 -8.50
N SER A 38 -14.80 9.50 -9.63
CA SER A 38 -15.44 8.21 -9.82
C SER A 38 -14.42 7.09 -9.72
N LEU A 39 -14.84 5.99 -9.14
CA LEU A 39 -14.04 4.78 -9.14
C LEU A 39 -13.87 4.33 -10.59
N PRO A 40 -12.68 3.92 -11.01
CA PRO A 40 -12.51 3.41 -12.37
C PRO A 40 -13.35 2.16 -12.57
N THR A 41 -13.73 1.88 -13.80
CA THR A 41 -14.39 0.62 -14.09
C THR A 41 -13.41 -0.52 -13.87
N PHE A 42 -13.95 -1.72 -13.73
CA PHE A 42 -13.06 -2.88 -13.59
C PHE A 42 -12.13 -3.01 -14.79
N GLU A 43 -12.62 -2.74 -15.99
CA GLU A 43 -11.80 -2.82 -17.19
C GLU A 43 -10.66 -1.81 -17.16
N GLU A 44 -10.95 -0.59 -16.74
CA GLU A 44 -9.92 0.44 -16.62
C GLU A 44 -8.87 0.04 -15.61
N HIS A 45 -9.33 -0.51 -14.49
CA HIS A 45 -8.43 -0.97 -13.44
C HIS A 45 -7.55 -2.12 -13.93
N GLU A 46 -8.16 -3.05 -14.66
CA GLU A 46 -7.41 -4.18 -15.20
C GLU A 46 -6.28 -3.70 -16.10
N LYS A 47 -6.56 -2.75 -16.97
CA LYS A 47 -5.54 -2.19 -17.85
C LYS A 47 -4.44 -1.51 -17.03
N PHE A 48 -4.83 -0.78 -16.00
CA PHE A 48 -3.88 -0.10 -15.14
C PHE A 48 -2.91 -1.09 -14.52
N VAL A 49 -3.44 -2.17 -13.96
CA VAL A 49 -2.60 -3.17 -13.31
C VAL A 49 -1.67 -3.84 -14.33
N LYS A 50 -2.18 -4.19 -15.49
CA LYS A 50 -1.39 -4.89 -16.51
C LYS A 50 -0.30 -4.03 -17.12
N ASN A 51 -0.41 -2.72 -16.99
CA ASN A 51 0.60 -1.81 -17.53
C ASN A 51 1.80 -1.60 -16.60
N ASN A 52 1.84 -2.30 -15.47
CA ASN A 52 2.96 -2.17 -14.52
C ASN A 52 3.21 -0.71 -14.17
N PRO A 53 2.25 -0.04 -13.52
CA PRO A 53 2.32 1.41 -13.32
C PRO A 53 3.40 1.87 -12.35
N TYR A 54 3.99 0.97 -11.60
CA TYR A 54 5.01 1.31 -10.61
C TYR A 54 6.29 0.54 -10.88
N ASP A 55 7.40 1.03 -10.35
CA ASP A 55 8.65 0.29 -10.43
C ASP A 55 8.50 -1.07 -9.76
N VAL A 56 7.87 -1.07 -8.59
CA VAL A 56 7.60 -2.31 -7.85
C VAL A 56 6.23 -2.21 -7.23
N TRP A 57 5.50 -3.33 -7.26
CA TRP A 57 4.17 -3.37 -6.65
C TRP A 57 3.98 -4.74 -6.02
N TYR A 58 3.72 -4.73 -4.72
CA TYR A 58 3.57 -5.97 -3.96
C TYR A 58 2.22 -6.06 -3.30
N ILE A 59 1.70 -7.27 -3.23
CA ILE A 59 0.60 -7.59 -2.34
C ILE A 59 1.21 -7.88 -0.98
N ILE A 60 0.60 -7.36 0.07
CA ILE A 60 1.02 -7.65 1.43
C ILE A 60 0.23 -8.85 1.93
N LEU A 61 0.94 -9.88 2.33
CA LEU A 61 0.33 -11.10 2.85
C LEU A 61 0.58 -11.21 4.35
N LYS A 62 -0.47 -11.54 5.07
CA LYS A 62 -0.36 -11.87 6.50
C LYS A 62 -0.78 -13.31 6.65
N ASN A 63 0.17 -14.15 7.00
CA ASN A 63 -0.09 -15.60 7.12
C ASN A 63 -0.79 -16.13 5.88
N SER A 64 -0.27 -15.74 4.72
CA SER A 64 -0.73 -16.16 3.40
C SER A 64 -2.06 -15.56 2.98
N GLN A 65 -2.61 -14.62 3.73
CA GLN A 65 -3.83 -13.91 3.35
C GLN A 65 -3.49 -12.52 2.81
N LYS A 66 -4.16 -12.14 1.73
CA LYS A 66 -3.96 -10.81 1.17
C LYS A 66 -4.63 -9.78 2.06
N ILE A 67 -3.84 -8.84 2.58
CA ILE A 67 -4.40 -7.81 3.47
C ILE A 67 -4.21 -6.39 2.95
N GLY A 68 -3.40 -6.20 1.92
CA GLY A 68 -3.16 -4.88 1.38
C GLY A 68 -2.14 -4.92 0.28
N HIS A 69 -1.65 -3.73 -0.08
CA HIS A 69 -0.60 -3.63 -1.09
C HIS A 69 0.32 -2.47 -0.76
N ILE A 70 1.52 -2.52 -1.34
CA ILE A 70 2.53 -1.49 -1.19
C ILE A 70 3.28 -1.36 -2.50
N ASN A 71 3.58 -0.14 -2.91
CA ASN A 71 4.26 0.08 -4.17
C ASN A 71 5.36 1.12 -4.02
N LEU A 72 6.28 1.10 -4.96
CA LEU A 72 7.39 2.03 -5.00
C LEU A 72 7.56 2.49 -6.43
N ASP A 73 7.62 3.81 -6.62
CA ASP A 73 7.84 4.39 -7.93
C ASP A 73 8.87 5.49 -7.76
N GLY A 74 10.09 5.24 -8.23
CA GLY A 74 11.21 6.13 -7.92
C GLY A 74 11.46 6.14 -6.43
N PHE A 75 11.27 7.29 -5.79
CA PHE A 75 11.41 7.43 -4.34
C PHE A 75 10.07 7.42 -3.63
N GLU A 76 8.97 7.43 -4.39
CA GLU A 76 7.65 7.57 -3.78
C GLU A 76 7.08 6.22 -3.42
N ILE A 77 6.59 6.11 -2.20
CA ILE A 77 5.99 4.88 -1.71
C ILE A 77 4.50 5.11 -1.46
N GLY A 78 3.69 4.13 -1.85
CA GLY A 78 2.27 4.17 -1.60
C GLY A 78 1.84 2.85 -1.00
N TRP A 79 0.73 2.87 -0.29
CA TRP A 79 0.24 1.65 0.36
C TRP A 79 -1.23 1.81 0.69
N PHE A 80 -1.87 0.67 0.90
CA PHE A 80 -3.19 0.62 1.52
C PHE A 80 -3.38 -0.74 2.15
N ILE A 81 -3.92 -0.73 3.37
CA ILE A 81 -4.23 -1.94 4.12
C ILE A 81 -5.74 -1.97 4.35
N LYS A 82 -6.36 -3.14 4.24
CA LYS A 82 -7.77 -3.28 4.56
C LYS A 82 -8.04 -2.74 5.96
N LYS A 83 -9.20 -2.10 6.12
CA LYS A 83 -9.53 -1.43 7.36
C LYS A 83 -9.34 -2.30 8.59
N LYS A 84 -9.78 -3.55 8.51
CA LYS A 84 -9.73 -4.42 9.68
C LYS A 84 -8.32 -4.81 10.09
N TYR A 85 -7.34 -4.53 9.24
CA TYR A 85 -5.95 -4.82 9.55
C TYR A 85 -5.12 -3.57 9.83
N GLN A 86 -5.75 -2.41 9.84
CA GLN A 86 -5.04 -1.16 10.11
C GLN A 86 -4.77 -1.02 11.60
N GLY A 87 -3.67 -0.35 11.91
CA GLY A 87 -3.35 -0.08 13.32
C GLY A 87 -2.51 -1.13 14.00
N PHE A 88 -2.11 -2.18 13.29
CA PHE A 88 -1.34 -3.27 13.88
C PHE A 88 0.14 -3.25 13.48
N GLY A 89 0.55 -2.28 12.68
CA GLY A 89 1.95 -2.19 12.27
C GLY A 89 2.32 -3.05 11.08
N PHE A 90 1.36 -3.64 10.40
CA PHE A 90 1.67 -4.53 9.27
C PHE A 90 2.32 -3.77 8.12
N VAL A 91 1.93 -2.53 7.88
CA VAL A 91 2.54 -1.73 6.80
C VAL A 91 3.99 -1.43 7.13
N VAL A 92 4.29 -1.19 8.41
CA VAL A 92 5.68 -0.94 8.82
C VAL A 92 6.53 -2.17 8.52
N GLU A 93 6.02 -3.35 8.83
CA GLU A 93 6.73 -4.59 8.54
C GLU A 93 6.91 -4.78 7.03
N ALA A 94 5.86 -4.49 6.27
CA ALA A 94 5.93 -4.60 4.81
C ALA A 94 6.97 -3.65 4.26
N PHE A 95 7.00 -2.42 4.75
CA PHE A 95 7.96 -1.44 4.28
C PHE A 95 9.40 -1.87 4.60
N LYS A 96 9.62 -2.43 5.79
CA LYS A 96 10.95 -2.92 6.15
C LYS A 96 11.43 -3.97 5.16
N LYS A 97 10.53 -4.88 4.78
CA LYS A 97 10.89 -5.91 3.81
C LYS A 97 11.16 -5.33 2.43
N LEU A 98 10.35 -4.34 2.02
CA LEU A 98 10.56 -3.70 0.74
C LEU A 98 11.92 -3.02 0.68
N LYS A 99 12.32 -2.35 1.76
CA LYS A 99 13.60 -1.66 1.83
C LYS A 99 14.77 -2.63 1.68
N GLN A 100 14.64 -3.83 2.16
CA GLN A 100 15.72 -4.81 2.07
C GLN A 100 16.05 -5.16 0.64
N THR A 101 15.04 -5.15 -0.24
CA THR A 101 15.22 -5.51 -1.64
C THR A 101 15.37 -4.31 -2.55
N HIS A 102 14.73 -3.21 -2.19
CA HIS A 102 14.66 -2.03 -3.05
C HIS A 102 15.20 -0.82 -2.29
N HIS A 103 16.49 -0.83 -2.07
CA HIS A 103 17.14 0.25 -1.34
C HIS A 103 17.13 1.53 -2.14
N ARG A 104 16.82 2.64 -1.48
CA ARG A 104 16.84 3.97 -2.07
C ARG A 104 17.52 4.91 -1.09
N PRO A 105 18.14 6.00 -1.59
CA PRO A 105 18.77 6.96 -0.67
C PRO A 105 17.74 7.66 0.22
N LYS A 106 16.49 7.72 -0.23
CA LYS A 106 15.42 8.29 0.58
C LYS A 106 14.10 7.71 0.09
N TYR A 107 13.06 7.86 0.90
CA TYR A 107 11.71 7.47 0.52
C TYR A 107 10.79 8.64 0.84
N GLN A 108 9.77 8.83 0.01
CA GLN A 108 8.78 9.87 0.19
C GLN A 108 7.39 9.26 0.11
N GLY A 109 6.47 9.78 0.89
CA GLY A 109 5.08 9.36 0.82
C GLY A 109 4.22 10.53 0.41
N LYS A 110 3.25 10.26 -0.47
CA LYS A 110 2.24 11.23 -0.83
C LYS A 110 0.99 10.90 -0.05
N ILE A 111 0.52 11.84 0.76
CA ILE A 111 -0.70 11.59 1.50
C ILE A 111 -1.57 12.84 1.45
N ASN A 112 -2.85 12.61 1.60
CA ASN A 112 -3.80 13.69 1.74
C ASN A 112 -3.59 14.33 3.10
N PRO A 113 -3.53 15.67 3.19
CA PRO A 113 -3.34 16.31 4.50
C PRO A 113 -4.37 15.91 5.54
N ASN A 114 -5.54 15.45 5.10
CA ASN A 114 -6.58 15.02 6.03
C ASN A 114 -6.40 13.58 6.50
N ASN A 115 -5.42 12.87 5.97
CA ASN A 115 -5.18 11.49 6.35
C ASN A 115 -4.21 11.45 7.52
N ILE A 116 -4.73 11.62 8.72
CA ILE A 116 -3.93 11.71 9.94
C ILE A 116 -3.14 10.43 10.17
N ASN A 117 -3.77 9.28 9.94
CA ASN A 117 -3.09 8.01 10.15
C ASN A 117 -1.88 7.85 9.23
N GLY A 118 -2.01 8.31 7.99
CA GLY A 118 -0.90 8.27 7.05
C GLY A 118 0.24 9.15 7.49
N LYS A 119 -0.08 10.34 8.01
CA LYS A 119 0.96 11.23 8.51
C LYS A 119 1.71 10.62 9.67
N ILE A 120 0.98 10.04 10.62
CA ILE A 120 1.61 9.40 11.77
C ILE A 120 2.53 8.28 11.32
N PHE A 121 2.07 7.49 10.37
CA PHE A 121 2.87 6.40 9.84
C PHE A 121 4.20 6.91 9.25
N LEU A 122 4.12 7.96 8.43
CA LEU A 122 5.32 8.51 7.80
C LEU A 122 6.27 9.11 8.83
N GLU A 123 5.73 9.76 9.84
CA GLU A 123 6.55 10.33 10.89
C GLU A 123 7.29 9.24 11.66
N LYS A 124 6.62 8.14 11.94
CA LYS A 124 7.26 7.01 12.62
C LYS A 124 8.43 6.45 11.83
N LEU A 125 8.37 6.55 10.51
CA LEU A 125 9.41 6.04 9.64
C LEU A 125 10.44 7.09 9.26
N ASN A 126 10.29 8.30 9.81
CA ASN A 126 11.18 9.42 9.50
C ASN A 126 11.17 9.79 8.02
N PHE A 127 10.02 9.65 7.40
CA PHE A 127 9.84 10.07 6.02
C PHE A 127 9.69 11.57 5.96
N LYS A 128 10.12 12.14 4.83
CA LYS A 128 9.74 13.48 4.50
C LYS A 128 8.33 13.47 3.97
N LEU A 129 7.49 14.36 4.49
CA LEU A 129 6.13 14.46 3.98
C LEU A 129 6.13 15.31 2.73
N LYS A 130 5.35 14.88 1.75
CA LYS A 130 5.16 15.63 0.52
C LYS A 130 3.71 16.03 0.49
N GLU A 131 3.43 17.28 0.84
CA GLU A 131 2.05 17.75 0.88
C GLU A 131 1.56 18.13 -0.50
N ARG A 132 0.25 18.04 -0.64
CA ARG A 132 -0.39 18.29 -1.92
C ARG A 132 -1.16 19.56 -1.88
#